data_8164e8dacc696466c175c6b942a5ab89
#
_entry.id   8164e8dacc696466c175c6b942a5ab89
#
_cell.length_a   1.000
_cell.length_b   1.000
_cell.length_c   1.000
_cell.angle_alpha   90.00
_cell.angle_beta   90.00
_cell.angle_gamma   90.00
#
_symmetry.space_group_name_H-M   'P 1'
#
loop_
_entity.id
_entity.type
_entity.pdbx_description
1 polymer ?
#
loop_
_entity_poly.entity_id
_entity_poly.type
_entity_poly.pdbx_seq_one_letter_code
_entity_poly.pdbx_strand_id
1 'polypeptide(L)'
;PEHTQLGWVLECLTGFGEASRMTQFKDKSAKQGGDRVGVALFTYPILQAADILLYQADQVPVGEDQRQHIELTRDLAIRFNARYGPTFTVPAPHIVKGAEKIYDLAEPTAKMSKSASSPAGVVDLLDDPKVSAKKIRSAVTDTGREIYYDPATKPGISNLLVIYSALSGHSIDDLVAAYDGKGYGALKSDVGQALADFVTPLRQAVAGYTDDPAELDKLLARGAERARDVAGQTLRAVYNRVGFLPPTG
;
A
#
# COMPACT_ATOMS: atom_id res chain seq x y z
N PRO A 1 -6.45 20.94 -4.28
CA PRO A 1 -7.11 21.62 -3.14
C PRO A 1 -8.23 20.77 -2.52
N GLU A 2 -8.99 20.03 -3.33
CA GLU A 2 -10.23 19.35 -2.94
C GLU A 2 -10.02 18.35 -1.79
N HIS A 3 -8.90 17.65 -1.77
CA HIS A 3 -8.55 16.69 -0.74
C HIS A 3 -8.43 17.33 0.65
N THR A 4 -7.68 18.40 0.76
CA THR A 4 -7.51 19.12 2.04
C THR A 4 -8.77 19.87 2.45
N GLN A 5 -9.54 20.36 1.50
CA GLN A 5 -10.80 21.04 1.75
C GLN A 5 -11.87 20.07 2.30
N LEU A 6 -11.99 18.88 1.71
CA LEU A 6 -12.86 17.85 2.28
C LEU A 6 -12.29 17.30 3.58
N GLY A 7 -10.96 17.11 3.67
CA GLY A 7 -10.30 16.68 4.90
C GLY A 7 -10.71 17.54 6.09
N TRP A 8 -10.67 18.87 5.96
CA TRP A 8 -11.11 19.80 6.99
C TRP A 8 -12.57 19.59 7.41
N VAL A 9 -13.48 19.42 6.44
CA VAL A 9 -14.90 19.17 6.75
C VAL A 9 -15.07 17.86 7.54
N LEU A 10 -14.34 16.83 7.16
CA LEU A 10 -14.38 15.54 7.84
C LEU A 10 -13.72 15.58 9.22
N GLU A 11 -12.65 16.37 9.40
CA GLU A 11 -12.04 16.62 10.72
C GLU A 11 -13.05 17.22 11.69
N CYS A 12 -13.88 18.17 11.24
CA CYS A 12 -14.95 18.76 12.05
C CYS A 12 -16.05 17.75 12.45
N LEU A 13 -16.12 16.61 11.77
CA LEU A 13 -17.07 15.53 12.05
C LEU A 13 -16.45 14.36 12.83
N THR A 14 -15.12 14.34 12.95
CA THR A 14 -14.40 13.25 13.61
C THR A 14 -14.25 13.53 15.10
N GLY A 15 -14.66 12.58 15.93
CA GLY A 15 -14.42 12.70 17.38
C GLY A 15 -12.94 12.51 17.72
N PHE A 16 -12.41 13.32 18.63
CA PHE A 16 -11.04 13.18 19.13
C PHE A 16 -10.73 11.74 19.60
N GLY A 17 -11.70 11.12 20.31
CA GLY A 17 -11.58 9.74 20.79
C GLY A 17 -11.52 8.70 19.65
N GLU A 18 -12.10 8.96 18.48
CA GLU A 18 -12.02 8.07 17.31
C GLU A 18 -10.62 8.15 16.71
N ALA A 19 -10.13 9.35 16.44
CA ALA A 19 -8.78 9.54 15.89
C ALA A 19 -7.69 9.01 16.84
N SER A 20 -7.83 9.22 18.15
CA SER A 20 -6.86 8.72 19.15
C SER A 20 -6.85 7.19 19.33
N ARG A 21 -7.91 6.49 18.92
CA ARG A 21 -7.96 5.01 18.96
C ARG A 21 -7.31 4.34 17.76
N MET A 22 -6.93 5.08 16.73
CA MET A 22 -6.27 4.51 15.55
C MET A 22 -4.97 3.80 15.94
N THR A 23 -4.86 2.51 15.60
CA THR A 23 -3.72 1.66 16.01
C THR A 23 -2.41 2.20 15.47
N GLN A 24 -2.37 2.62 14.21
CA GLN A 24 -1.16 3.18 13.61
C GLN A 24 -0.69 4.49 14.27
N PHE A 25 -1.61 5.31 14.77
CA PHE A 25 -1.25 6.49 15.56
C PHE A 25 -0.54 6.06 16.85
N LYS A 26 -1.10 5.10 17.58
CA LYS A 26 -0.51 4.57 18.83
C LYS A 26 0.87 3.98 18.61
N ASP A 27 1.01 3.13 17.59
CA ASP A 27 2.27 2.44 17.30
C ASP A 27 3.39 3.40 16.87
N LYS A 28 3.06 4.38 16.02
CA LYS A 28 4.04 5.36 15.54
C LYS A 28 4.40 6.40 16.59
N SER A 29 3.42 6.86 17.40
CA SER A 29 3.67 7.80 18.49
C SER A 29 4.54 7.18 19.59
N ALA A 30 4.32 5.90 19.91
CA ALA A 30 5.17 5.18 20.86
C ALA A 30 6.63 5.05 20.37
N LYS A 31 6.85 4.86 19.07
CA LYS A 31 8.19 4.75 18.47
C LYS A 31 8.93 6.09 18.37
N GLN A 32 8.23 7.20 18.25
CA GLN A 32 8.82 8.54 18.04
C GLN A 32 9.01 9.36 19.33
N GLY A 33 8.59 8.83 20.50
CA GLY A 33 8.63 9.55 21.78
C GLY A 33 7.61 10.69 21.80
N GLY A 34 6.42 10.39 22.27
CA GLY A 34 5.16 11.16 22.32
C GLY A 34 5.15 12.67 22.02
N ASP A 35 6.05 13.45 22.61
CA ASP A 35 6.08 14.92 22.51
C ASP A 35 6.61 15.47 21.16
N ARG A 36 7.12 14.63 20.27
CA ARG A 36 7.67 15.03 18.95
C ARG A 36 6.78 14.61 17.79
N VAL A 37 5.60 14.08 18.07
CA VAL A 37 4.67 13.61 17.05
C VAL A 37 3.91 14.80 16.45
N GLY A 38 4.07 15.02 15.16
CA GLY A 38 3.32 16.06 14.45
C GLY A 38 1.82 15.76 14.40
N VAL A 39 0.98 16.79 14.42
CA VAL A 39 -0.50 16.68 14.33
C VAL A 39 -0.92 15.89 13.09
N ALA A 40 -0.17 15.99 12.00
CA ALA A 40 -0.44 15.24 10.77
C ALA A 40 -0.49 13.72 10.97
N LEU A 41 0.28 13.17 11.92
CA LEU A 41 0.20 11.75 12.26
C LEU A 41 -1.13 11.38 12.93
N PHE A 42 -1.77 12.33 13.58
CA PHE A 42 -3.09 12.15 14.20
C PHE A 42 -4.23 12.30 13.18
N THR A 43 -4.09 13.22 12.22
CA THR A 43 -5.19 13.58 11.29
C THR A 43 -5.12 12.90 9.93
N TYR A 44 -3.98 12.27 9.52
CA TYR A 44 -3.87 11.65 8.20
C TYR A 44 -4.95 10.58 7.88
N PRO A 45 -5.51 9.82 8.85
CA PRO A 45 -6.58 8.87 8.53
C PRO A 45 -7.85 9.58 8.02
N ILE A 46 -8.08 10.81 8.46
CA ILE A 46 -9.22 11.64 8.04
C ILE A 46 -8.95 12.20 6.63
N LEU A 47 -7.72 12.62 6.35
CA LEU A 47 -7.32 12.99 4.99
C LEU A 47 -7.42 11.80 4.03
N GLN A 48 -7.03 10.60 4.46
CA GLN A 48 -7.23 9.37 3.68
C GLN A 48 -8.71 9.10 3.40
N ALA A 49 -9.60 9.37 4.37
CA ALA A 49 -11.03 9.27 4.13
C ALA A 49 -11.49 10.27 3.05
N ALA A 50 -10.97 11.49 3.05
CA ALA A 50 -11.25 12.47 2.00
C ALA A 50 -10.76 11.99 0.62
N ASP A 51 -9.56 11.39 0.54
CA ASP A 51 -9.00 10.85 -0.70
C ASP A 51 -9.90 9.77 -1.32
N ILE A 52 -10.61 9.01 -0.50
CA ILE A 52 -11.53 7.96 -0.94
C ILE A 52 -12.91 8.54 -1.31
N LEU A 53 -13.47 9.36 -0.42
CA LEU A 53 -14.84 9.85 -0.54
C LEU A 53 -15.02 10.86 -1.67
N LEU A 54 -14.00 11.65 -2.01
CA LEU A 54 -14.04 12.57 -3.16
C LEU A 54 -14.37 11.85 -4.47
N TYR A 55 -13.91 10.62 -4.63
CA TYR A 55 -14.06 9.84 -5.86
C TYR A 55 -15.25 8.87 -5.82
N GLN A 56 -16.08 8.92 -4.78
CA GLN A 56 -17.27 8.06 -4.63
C GLN A 56 -16.95 6.57 -4.79
N ALA A 57 -15.77 6.15 -4.30
CA ALA A 57 -15.34 4.76 -4.41
C ALA A 57 -16.29 3.85 -3.62
N ASP A 58 -16.77 2.80 -4.23
CA ASP A 58 -17.58 1.73 -3.63
C ASP A 58 -16.73 0.60 -3.03
N GLN A 59 -15.52 0.38 -3.58
CA GLN A 59 -14.56 -0.59 -3.07
C GLN A 59 -13.15 0.01 -3.03
N VAL A 60 -12.41 -0.30 -1.98
CA VAL A 60 -11.02 0.15 -1.80
C VAL A 60 -10.11 -1.06 -1.59
N PRO A 61 -9.25 -1.40 -2.58
CA PRO A 61 -8.28 -2.48 -2.42
C PRO A 61 -7.24 -2.10 -1.36
N VAL A 62 -7.19 -2.86 -0.28
CA VAL A 62 -6.29 -2.60 0.86
C VAL A 62 -5.77 -3.89 1.48
N GLY A 63 -4.62 -3.79 2.15
CA GLY A 63 -4.15 -4.82 3.07
C GLY A 63 -4.94 -4.81 4.39
N GLU A 64 -4.87 -5.90 5.13
CA GLU A 64 -5.57 -6.05 6.41
C GLU A 64 -5.20 -4.95 7.43
N ASP A 65 -3.96 -4.45 7.38
CA ASP A 65 -3.48 -3.36 8.22
C ASP A 65 -4.16 -2.01 7.97
N GLN A 66 -4.88 -1.86 6.84
CA GLN A 66 -5.64 -0.67 6.48
C GLN A 66 -7.15 -0.80 6.77
N ARG A 67 -7.63 -1.93 7.23
CA ARG A 67 -9.05 -2.16 7.54
C ARG A 67 -9.63 -1.07 8.42
N GLN A 68 -8.95 -0.72 9.51
CA GLN A 68 -9.41 0.29 10.44
C GLN A 68 -9.56 1.69 9.81
N HIS A 69 -8.70 2.04 8.84
CA HIS A 69 -8.83 3.30 8.11
C HIS A 69 -10.08 3.31 7.22
N ILE A 70 -10.40 2.18 6.60
CA ILE A 70 -11.62 2.08 5.78
C ILE A 70 -12.88 2.09 6.68
N GLU A 71 -12.83 1.48 7.85
CA GLU A 71 -13.93 1.56 8.84
C GLU A 71 -14.18 3.01 9.27
N LEU A 72 -13.14 3.78 9.60
CA LEU A 72 -13.27 5.20 9.89
C LEU A 72 -13.87 5.97 8.70
N THR A 73 -13.40 5.69 7.47
CA THR A 73 -13.94 6.32 6.25
C THR A 73 -15.45 6.05 6.10
N ARG A 74 -15.87 4.81 6.34
CA ARG A 74 -17.28 4.41 6.30
C ARG A 74 -18.12 5.14 7.34
N ASP A 75 -17.63 5.20 8.57
CA ASP A 75 -18.30 5.87 9.67
C ASP A 75 -18.49 7.38 9.38
N LEU A 76 -17.47 8.02 8.81
CA LEU A 76 -17.53 9.41 8.40
C LEU A 76 -18.53 9.63 7.25
N ALA A 77 -18.55 8.75 6.25
CA ALA A 77 -19.53 8.82 5.16
C ALA A 77 -20.97 8.65 5.67
N ILE A 78 -21.20 7.65 6.52
CA ILE A 78 -22.53 7.40 7.12
C ILE A 78 -22.97 8.59 7.98
N ARG A 79 -22.07 9.11 8.80
CA ARG A 79 -22.32 10.26 9.69
C ARG A 79 -22.66 11.53 8.90
N PHE A 80 -21.89 11.81 7.84
CA PHE A 80 -22.16 12.93 6.96
C PHE A 80 -23.52 12.78 6.28
N ASN A 81 -23.78 11.63 5.68
CA ASN A 81 -25.04 11.34 4.98
C ASN A 81 -26.25 11.45 5.90
N ALA A 82 -26.13 10.98 7.15
CA ALA A 82 -27.20 11.08 8.13
C ALA A 82 -27.46 12.51 8.58
N ARG A 83 -26.42 13.34 8.70
CA ARG A 83 -26.54 14.72 9.21
C ARG A 83 -26.94 15.73 8.14
N TYR A 84 -26.40 15.58 6.92
CA TYR A 84 -26.51 16.57 5.85
C TYR A 84 -27.26 16.07 4.61
N GLY A 85 -27.65 14.81 4.60
CA GLY A 85 -28.31 14.15 3.48
C GLY A 85 -27.37 13.34 2.59
N PRO A 86 -27.91 12.42 1.78
CA PRO A 86 -27.12 11.51 0.92
C PRO A 86 -26.15 12.28 0.04
N THR A 87 -24.86 12.02 0.20
CA THR A 87 -23.78 12.71 -0.50
C THR A 87 -22.64 11.75 -0.88
N PHE A 88 -22.21 10.89 0.04
CA PHE A 88 -21.12 9.96 -0.17
C PHE A 88 -21.59 8.54 -0.41
N THR A 89 -20.97 7.85 -1.35
CA THR A 89 -20.96 6.39 -1.40
C THR A 89 -20.21 5.86 -0.19
N VAL A 90 -20.79 4.87 0.51
CA VAL A 90 -20.12 4.24 1.66
C VAL A 90 -19.21 3.13 1.15
N PRO A 91 -17.89 3.29 1.20
CA PRO A 91 -16.95 2.33 0.60
C PRO A 91 -16.90 1.02 1.37
N ALA A 92 -16.50 -0.07 0.71
CA ALA A 92 -16.18 -1.34 1.35
C ALA A 92 -14.69 -1.67 1.21
N PRO A 93 -14.02 -2.25 2.22
CA PRO A 93 -12.66 -2.74 2.05
C PRO A 93 -12.67 -3.95 1.11
N HIS A 94 -11.81 -3.94 0.09
CA HIS A 94 -11.54 -5.09 -0.75
C HIS A 94 -10.20 -5.68 -0.37
N ILE A 95 -10.22 -6.69 0.52
CA ILE A 95 -9.00 -7.38 0.97
C ILE A 95 -8.81 -8.60 0.10
N VAL A 96 -7.78 -8.57 -0.74
CA VAL A 96 -7.44 -9.70 -1.61
C VAL A 96 -6.91 -10.83 -0.73
N LYS A 97 -7.59 -11.97 -0.77
CA LYS A 97 -7.09 -13.20 -0.13
C LYS A 97 -5.80 -13.62 -0.83
N GLY A 98 -4.74 -13.87 -0.08
CA GLY A 98 -3.42 -14.23 -0.62
C GLY A 98 -2.50 -13.05 -0.93
N ALA A 99 -2.88 -11.80 -0.61
CA ALA A 99 -1.93 -10.70 -0.52
C ALA A 99 -1.05 -10.91 0.73
N GLU A 100 -0.18 -11.90 0.67
CA GLU A 100 0.67 -12.27 1.77
C GLU A 100 1.71 -11.18 2.03
N LYS A 101 2.14 -11.05 3.27
CA LYS A 101 3.24 -10.14 3.62
C LYS A 101 4.52 -10.64 2.97
N ILE A 102 5.21 -9.76 2.25
CA ILE A 102 6.58 -10.01 1.83
C ILE A 102 7.49 -9.62 2.98
N TYR A 103 8.37 -10.52 3.37
CA TYR A 103 9.33 -10.31 4.44
C TYR A 103 10.70 -9.89 3.90
N ASP A 104 11.47 -9.27 4.78
CA ASP A 104 12.83 -8.82 4.50
C ASP A 104 13.73 -10.01 4.13
N LEU A 105 14.58 -9.86 3.11
CA LEU A 105 15.43 -10.94 2.64
C LEU A 105 16.59 -11.25 3.59
N ALA A 106 17.01 -10.27 4.39
CA ALA A 106 18.08 -10.43 5.38
C ALA A 106 17.54 -10.81 6.77
N GLU A 107 16.28 -10.43 7.07
CA GLU A 107 15.59 -10.75 8.31
C GLU A 107 14.17 -11.24 8.02
N PRO A 108 13.98 -12.51 7.63
CA PRO A 108 12.72 -13.03 7.10
C PRO A 108 11.59 -13.15 8.13
N THR A 109 11.77 -12.68 9.33
CA THR A 109 10.74 -12.51 10.37
C THR A 109 10.20 -11.07 10.43
N ALA A 110 10.92 -10.10 9.85
CA ALA A 110 10.52 -8.71 9.75
C ALA A 110 9.84 -8.42 8.39
N LYS A 111 8.83 -7.54 8.38
CA LYS A 111 8.20 -7.10 7.13
C LYS A 111 9.21 -6.33 6.27
N MET A 112 9.30 -6.61 4.98
CA MET A 112 10.08 -5.80 4.04
C MET A 112 9.57 -4.35 4.04
N SER A 113 10.46 -3.40 4.27
CA SER A 113 10.10 -1.99 4.43
C SER A 113 11.22 -1.08 3.93
N LYS A 114 10.89 -0.07 3.13
CA LYS A 114 11.86 0.92 2.63
C LYS A 114 12.57 1.69 3.75
N SER A 115 11.91 1.92 4.87
CA SER A 115 12.42 2.75 5.96
C SER A 115 13.08 1.98 7.09
N ALA A 116 12.82 0.67 7.22
CA ALA A 116 13.28 -0.15 8.34
C ALA A 116 14.28 -1.23 7.94
N SER A 117 14.21 -1.71 6.68
CA SER A 117 15.07 -2.77 6.18
C SER A 117 16.45 -2.25 5.73
N SER A 118 17.46 -3.10 5.82
CA SER A 118 18.75 -2.83 5.20
C SER A 118 18.63 -2.88 3.66
N PRO A 119 19.54 -2.23 2.91
CA PRO A 119 19.52 -2.32 1.44
C PRO A 119 19.62 -3.76 0.89
N ALA A 120 20.19 -4.68 1.64
CA ALA A 120 20.27 -6.10 1.27
C ALA A 120 18.95 -6.84 1.49
N GLY A 121 18.11 -6.36 2.40
CA GLY A 121 16.82 -6.97 2.76
C GLY A 121 15.66 -6.52 1.89
N VAL A 122 15.82 -5.43 1.12
CA VAL A 122 14.75 -4.85 0.29
C VAL A 122 15.03 -5.07 -1.18
N VAL A 123 14.01 -5.46 -1.94
CA VAL A 123 14.01 -5.40 -3.40
C VAL A 123 13.34 -4.11 -3.83
N ASP A 124 14.10 -3.21 -4.45
CA ASP A 124 13.53 -2.07 -5.15
C ASP A 124 13.18 -2.49 -6.60
N LEU A 125 11.96 -2.20 -7.03
CA LEU A 125 11.50 -2.60 -8.37
C LEU A 125 12.25 -1.88 -9.52
N LEU A 126 12.99 -0.82 -9.20
CA LEU A 126 13.83 -0.09 -10.14
C LEU A 126 15.32 -0.44 -10.03
N ASP A 127 15.70 -1.35 -9.15
CA ASP A 127 17.06 -1.89 -9.09
C ASP A 127 17.47 -2.55 -10.43
N ASP A 128 18.76 -2.60 -10.69
CA ASP A 128 19.26 -3.42 -11.80
C ASP A 128 18.83 -4.89 -11.60
N PRO A 129 18.28 -5.57 -12.63
CA PRO A 129 17.81 -6.95 -12.49
C PRO A 129 18.85 -7.90 -11.93
N LYS A 130 20.14 -7.68 -12.24
CA LYS A 130 21.24 -8.48 -11.69
C LYS A 130 21.43 -8.24 -10.18
N VAL A 131 21.20 -7.02 -9.72
CA VAL A 131 21.24 -6.66 -8.29
C VAL A 131 20.09 -7.34 -7.57
N SER A 132 18.88 -7.27 -8.09
CA SER A 132 17.69 -7.94 -7.54
C SER A 132 17.88 -9.45 -7.45
N ALA A 133 18.36 -10.09 -8.53
CA ALA A 133 18.67 -11.52 -8.53
C ALA A 133 19.78 -11.88 -7.52
N LYS A 134 20.79 -11.01 -7.33
CA LYS A 134 21.84 -11.21 -6.32
C LYS A 134 21.27 -11.14 -4.91
N LYS A 135 20.36 -10.18 -4.62
CA LYS A 135 19.68 -10.08 -3.31
C LYS A 135 18.90 -11.37 -2.99
N ILE A 136 18.15 -11.91 -3.94
CA ILE A 136 17.45 -13.21 -3.78
C ILE A 136 18.43 -14.34 -3.48
N ARG A 137 19.54 -14.46 -4.23
CA ARG A 137 20.54 -15.51 -3.99
C ARG A 137 21.16 -15.43 -2.60
N SER A 138 21.35 -14.22 -2.07
CA SER A 138 21.92 -13.99 -0.75
C SER A 138 20.88 -13.92 0.38
N ALA A 139 19.59 -14.08 0.07
CA ALA A 139 18.53 -14.06 1.09
C ALA A 139 18.81 -15.09 2.21
N VAL A 140 18.54 -14.68 3.45
CA VAL A 140 18.76 -15.53 4.62
C VAL A 140 17.74 -16.67 4.62
N THR A 141 18.25 -17.88 4.82
CA THR A 141 17.48 -19.13 4.94
C THR A 141 18.06 -19.97 6.06
N ASP A 142 17.31 -20.94 6.56
CA ASP A 142 17.82 -21.93 7.51
C ASP A 142 18.95 -22.80 6.89
N THR A 143 19.57 -23.64 7.70
CA THR A 143 20.68 -24.52 7.31
C THR A 143 20.22 -25.85 6.67
N GLY A 144 18.93 -26.05 6.49
CA GLY A 144 18.36 -27.26 5.89
C GLY A 144 18.52 -27.32 4.38
N ARG A 145 17.92 -28.34 3.76
CA ARG A 145 17.90 -28.53 2.29
C ARG A 145 16.48 -28.73 1.74
N GLU A 146 15.55 -29.13 2.61
CA GLU A 146 14.18 -29.46 2.23
C GLU A 146 13.38 -28.17 2.02
N ILE A 147 12.64 -28.11 0.91
CA ILE A 147 11.81 -26.98 0.54
C ILE A 147 10.35 -27.33 0.87
N TYR A 148 9.82 -26.67 1.88
CA TYR A 148 8.41 -26.71 2.24
C TYR A 148 7.98 -25.37 2.85
N TYR A 149 6.68 -25.11 2.82
CA TYR A 149 6.10 -23.88 3.34
C TYR A 149 5.76 -24.04 4.82
N ASP A 150 6.52 -23.40 5.65
CA ASP A 150 6.26 -23.24 7.09
C ASP A 150 6.90 -21.93 7.56
N PRO A 151 6.11 -20.85 7.65
CA PRO A 151 6.61 -19.54 8.10
C PRO A 151 7.19 -19.54 9.52
N ALA A 152 6.81 -20.49 10.36
CA ALA A 152 7.30 -20.57 11.75
C ALA A 152 8.71 -21.18 11.83
N THR A 153 8.96 -22.26 11.11
CA THR A 153 10.23 -23.00 11.18
C THR A 153 11.18 -22.68 10.01
N LYS A 154 10.64 -22.25 8.87
CA LYS A 154 11.39 -21.91 7.65
C LYS A 154 10.98 -20.53 7.08
N PRO A 155 11.08 -19.43 7.85
CA PRO A 155 10.59 -18.15 7.40
C PRO A 155 11.24 -17.68 6.08
N GLY A 156 12.54 -17.88 5.90
CA GLY A 156 13.24 -17.47 4.69
C GLY A 156 12.81 -18.22 3.43
N ILE A 157 12.66 -19.54 3.50
CA ILE A 157 12.17 -20.36 2.37
C ILE A 157 10.70 -20.07 2.09
N SER A 158 9.88 -19.96 3.13
CA SER A 158 8.47 -19.60 2.97
C SER A 158 8.28 -18.25 2.30
N ASN A 159 9.09 -17.25 2.67
CA ASN A 159 9.09 -15.95 2.01
C ASN A 159 9.47 -16.03 0.52
N LEU A 160 10.49 -16.80 0.18
CA LEU A 160 10.89 -17.00 -1.23
C LEU A 160 9.81 -17.73 -2.04
N LEU A 161 9.11 -18.70 -1.44
CA LEU A 161 7.98 -19.39 -2.08
C LEU A 161 6.81 -18.44 -2.34
N VAL A 162 6.49 -17.55 -1.39
CA VAL A 162 5.47 -16.50 -1.56
C VAL A 162 5.84 -15.53 -2.69
N ILE A 163 7.08 -15.04 -2.70
CA ILE A 163 7.57 -14.18 -3.78
C ILE A 163 7.48 -14.90 -5.14
N TYR A 164 7.90 -16.15 -5.19
CA TYR A 164 7.87 -16.91 -6.44
C TYR A 164 6.45 -17.20 -6.92
N SER A 165 5.55 -17.55 -6.01
CA SER A 165 4.14 -17.74 -6.32
C SER A 165 3.52 -16.46 -6.92
N ALA A 166 3.79 -15.30 -6.32
CA ALA A 166 3.30 -14.02 -6.80
C ALA A 166 3.85 -13.64 -8.19
N LEU A 167 5.11 -14.00 -8.50
CA LEU A 167 5.74 -13.69 -9.77
C LEU A 167 5.36 -14.67 -10.90
N SER A 168 5.18 -15.95 -10.56
CA SER A 168 4.95 -17.03 -11.54
C SER A 168 3.47 -17.39 -11.74
N GLY A 169 2.60 -17.04 -10.78
CA GLY A 169 1.21 -17.44 -10.75
C GLY A 169 0.97 -18.90 -10.33
N HIS A 170 2.03 -19.65 -10.00
CA HIS A 170 1.91 -21.02 -9.48
C HIS A 170 1.53 -21.01 -8.00
N SER A 171 0.77 -22.03 -7.56
CA SER A 171 0.47 -22.18 -6.13
C SER A 171 1.74 -22.57 -5.34
N ILE A 172 1.75 -22.23 -4.05
CA ILE A 172 2.86 -22.62 -3.17
C ILE A 172 3.03 -24.14 -3.14
N ASP A 173 1.94 -24.89 -3.13
CA ASP A 173 1.96 -26.36 -3.12
C ASP A 173 2.60 -26.93 -4.40
N ASP A 174 2.26 -26.38 -5.58
CA ASP A 174 2.88 -26.76 -6.85
C ASP A 174 4.39 -26.47 -6.85
N LEU A 175 4.78 -25.32 -6.32
CA LEU A 175 6.19 -24.94 -6.20
C LEU A 175 6.94 -25.89 -5.26
N VAL A 176 6.39 -26.19 -4.09
CA VAL A 176 6.98 -27.17 -3.15
C VAL A 176 7.18 -28.52 -3.83
N ALA A 177 6.17 -29.03 -4.53
CA ALA A 177 6.27 -30.29 -5.27
C ALA A 177 7.33 -30.24 -6.38
N ALA A 178 7.42 -29.13 -7.12
CA ALA A 178 8.40 -28.96 -8.20
C ALA A 178 9.86 -28.90 -7.71
N TYR A 179 10.06 -28.52 -6.45
CA TYR A 179 11.39 -28.41 -5.83
C TYR A 179 11.72 -29.57 -4.87
N ASP A 180 10.93 -30.61 -4.83
CA ASP A 180 11.25 -31.81 -4.04
C ASP A 180 12.60 -32.37 -4.45
N GLY A 181 13.48 -32.60 -3.48
CA GLY A 181 14.85 -33.05 -3.69
C GLY A 181 15.83 -32.02 -4.29
N LYS A 182 15.38 -30.81 -4.64
CA LYS A 182 16.21 -29.77 -5.24
C LYS A 182 16.81 -28.85 -4.24
N GLY A 183 17.69 -28.67 -3.59
CA GLY A 183 18.15 -27.73 -2.54
C GLY A 183 17.88 -26.24 -2.81
N TYR A 184 18.09 -25.43 -1.81
CA TYR A 184 17.79 -23.99 -1.78
C TYR A 184 18.44 -23.17 -2.92
N GLY A 185 19.60 -23.61 -3.42
CA GLY A 185 20.28 -22.93 -4.51
C GLY A 185 19.48 -22.89 -5.80
N ALA A 186 18.78 -23.98 -6.13
CA ALA A 186 17.91 -24.06 -7.31
C ALA A 186 16.72 -23.09 -7.16
N LEU A 187 16.00 -23.15 -6.02
CA LEU A 187 14.89 -22.24 -5.75
C LEU A 187 15.35 -20.77 -5.83
N LYS A 188 16.43 -20.40 -5.15
CA LYS A 188 16.96 -19.02 -5.15
C LYS A 188 17.36 -18.55 -6.54
N SER A 189 17.90 -19.44 -7.37
CA SER A 189 18.25 -19.12 -8.76
C SER A 189 17.01 -18.78 -9.57
N ASP A 190 15.98 -19.61 -9.50
CA ASP A 190 14.78 -19.49 -10.31
C ASP A 190 13.91 -18.30 -9.83
N VAL A 191 13.79 -18.07 -8.51
CA VAL A 191 13.16 -16.86 -7.95
C VAL A 191 13.90 -15.60 -8.40
N GLY A 192 15.24 -15.63 -8.39
CA GLY A 192 16.07 -14.53 -8.86
C GLY A 192 15.88 -14.22 -10.33
N GLN A 193 15.73 -15.25 -11.17
CA GLN A 193 15.44 -15.09 -12.59
C GLN A 193 14.02 -14.57 -12.81
N ALA A 194 13.01 -15.13 -12.17
CA ALA A 194 11.63 -14.68 -12.28
C ALA A 194 11.49 -13.21 -11.85
N LEU A 195 12.20 -12.79 -10.80
CA LEU A 195 12.22 -11.40 -10.37
C LEU A 195 12.90 -10.50 -11.42
N ALA A 196 14.03 -10.93 -12.00
CA ALA A 196 14.71 -10.18 -13.04
C ALA A 196 13.83 -10.00 -14.28
N ASP A 197 13.11 -11.04 -14.68
CA ASP A 197 12.20 -11.03 -15.82
C ASP A 197 11.00 -10.09 -15.56
N PHE A 198 10.52 -10.04 -14.32
CA PHE A 198 9.44 -9.14 -13.91
C PHE A 198 9.87 -7.67 -13.89
N VAL A 199 11.02 -7.36 -13.28
CA VAL A 199 11.46 -5.95 -13.12
C VAL A 199 11.99 -5.34 -14.41
N THR A 200 12.50 -6.13 -15.34
CA THR A 200 13.09 -5.61 -16.59
C THR A 200 12.11 -4.78 -17.43
N PRO A 201 10.92 -5.29 -17.82
CA PRO A 201 9.96 -4.50 -18.58
C PRO A 201 9.40 -3.33 -17.76
N LEU A 202 9.23 -3.49 -16.45
CA LEU A 202 8.79 -2.41 -15.58
C LEU A 202 9.78 -1.24 -15.59
N ARG A 203 11.07 -1.50 -15.44
CA ARG A 203 12.12 -0.48 -15.51
C ARG A 203 12.15 0.23 -16.86
N GLN A 204 12.02 -0.55 -17.95
CA GLN A 204 11.98 0.02 -19.31
C GLN A 204 10.77 0.96 -19.48
N ALA A 205 9.60 0.55 -18.98
CA ALA A 205 8.41 1.40 -19.03
C ALA A 205 8.59 2.68 -18.20
N VAL A 206 9.15 2.58 -16.98
CA VAL A 206 9.44 3.76 -16.15
C VAL A 206 10.44 4.69 -16.82
N ALA A 207 11.54 4.14 -17.37
CA ALA A 207 12.52 4.94 -18.12
C ALA A 207 11.85 5.71 -19.27
N GLY A 208 10.97 5.05 -20.03
CA GLY A 208 10.23 5.72 -21.11
C GLY A 208 9.39 6.92 -20.67
N TYR A 209 8.94 6.95 -19.42
CA TYR A 209 8.24 8.12 -18.86
C TYR A 209 9.18 9.16 -18.25
N THR A 210 10.30 8.73 -17.68
CA THR A 210 11.22 9.64 -16.96
C THR A 210 12.27 10.28 -17.87
N ASP A 211 12.56 9.69 -19.03
CA ASP A 211 13.52 10.21 -20.00
C ASP A 211 13.00 11.44 -20.76
N ASP A 212 11.67 11.66 -20.79
CA ASP A 212 11.04 12.87 -21.28
C ASP A 212 10.18 13.54 -20.18
N PRO A 213 10.80 14.39 -19.33
CA PRO A 213 10.08 15.08 -18.26
C PRO A 213 8.92 15.95 -18.75
N ALA A 214 9.02 16.52 -19.96
CA ALA A 214 7.97 17.39 -20.49
C ALA A 214 6.72 16.59 -20.88
N GLU A 215 6.88 15.37 -21.41
CA GLU A 215 5.74 14.49 -21.69
C GLU A 215 5.16 13.91 -20.39
N LEU A 216 6.01 13.58 -19.41
CA LEU A 216 5.56 13.16 -18.09
C LEU A 216 4.70 14.25 -17.42
N ASP A 217 5.14 15.52 -17.47
CA ASP A 217 4.38 16.65 -16.91
C ASP A 217 3.02 16.80 -17.58
N LYS A 218 2.94 16.64 -18.91
CA LYS A 218 1.66 16.67 -19.65
C LYS A 218 0.74 15.51 -19.23
N LEU A 219 1.29 14.32 -19.02
CA LEU A 219 0.54 13.16 -18.57
C LEU A 219 -0.02 13.39 -17.16
N LEU A 220 0.81 13.91 -16.26
CA LEU A 220 0.40 14.25 -14.89
C LEU A 220 -0.65 15.37 -14.87
N ALA A 221 -0.50 16.40 -15.70
CA ALA A 221 -1.48 17.48 -15.82
C ALA A 221 -2.85 16.97 -16.28
N ARG A 222 -2.89 16.13 -17.32
CA ARG A 222 -4.14 15.48 -17.78
C ARG A 222 -4.79 14.61 -16.70
N GLY A 223 -3.97 13.86 -15.95
CA GLY A 223 -4.44 13.08 -14.82
C GLY A 223 -5.04 13.96 -13.71
N ALA A 224 -4.37 15.06 -13.39
CA ALA A 224 -4.81 16.02 -12.38
C ALA A 224 -6.12 16.73 -12.79
N GLU A 225 -6.31 17.06 -14.07
CA GLU A 225 -7.56 17.63 -14.59
C GLU A 225 -8.73 16.64 -14.40
N ARG A 226 -8.56 15.40 -14.84
CA ARG A 226 -9.60 14.36 -14.66
C ARG A 226 -9.93 14.13 -13.18
N ALA A 227 -8.93 14.07 -12.32
CA ALA A 227 -9.14 13.92 -10.88
C ALA A 227 -9.90 15.12 -10.30
N ARG A 228 -9.54 16.35 -10.70
CA ARG A 228 -10.20 17.59 -10.24
C ARG A 228 -11.66 17.66 -10.69
N ASP A 229 -11.97 17.22 -11.89
CA ASP A 229 -13.35 17.21 -12.40
C ASP A 229 -14.26 16.36 -11.51
N VAL A 230 -13.82 15.15 -11.15
CA VAL A 230 -14.59 14.25 -10.27
C VAL A 230 -14.64 14.80 -8.84
N ALA A 231 -13.48 15.11 -8.26
CA ALA A 231 -13.36 15.59 -6.88
C ALA A 231 -14.12 16.90 -6.67
N GLY A 232 -14.06 17.82 -7.65
CA GLY A 232 -14.74 19.11 -7.59
C GLY A 232 -16.26 18.97 -7.60
N GLN A 233 -16.84 17.98 -8.27
CA GLN A 233 -18.28 17.71 -8.21
C GLN A 233 -18.71 17.30 -6.81
N THR A 234 -18.00 16.34 -6.22
CA THR A 234 -18.26 15.85 -4.86
C THR A 234 -18.08 16.97 -3.83
N LEU A 235 -16.98 17.74 -3.92
CA LEU A 235 -16.74 18.84 -2.98
C LEU A 235 -17.81 19.92 -3.06
N ARG A 236 -18.26 20.30 -4.25
CA ARG A 236 -19.38 21.25 -4.40
C ARG A 236 -20.67 20.73 -3.75
N ALA A 237 -20.97 19.43 -3.91
CA ALA A 237 -22.11 18.82 -3.25
C ALA A 237 -21.98 18.90 -1.71
N VAL A 238 -20.79 18.61 -1.17
CA VAL A 238 -20.49 18.72 0.26
C VAL A 238 -20.69 20.16 0.74
N TYR A 239 -20.09 21.14 0.07
CA TYR A 239 -20.19 22.56 0.45
C TYR A 239 -21.62 23.06 0.47
N ASN A 240 -22.40 22.70 -0.55
CA ASN A 240 -23.83 23.04 -0.60
C ASN A 240 -24.60 22.43 0.58
N ARG A 241 -24.27 21.20 0.98
CA ARG A 241 -24.94 20.50 2.08
C ARG A 241 -24.58 21.08 3.44
N VAL A 242 -23.33 21.47 3.66
CA VAL A 242 -22.90 22.09 4.93
C VAL A 242 -23.18 23.59 5.00
N GLY A 243 -23.62 24.21 3.90
CA GLY A 243 -23.98 25.64 3.84
C GLY A 243 -22.79 26.55 3.57
N PHE A 244 -21.69 26.08 2.99
CA PHE A 244 -20.61 26.95 2.56
C PHE A 244 -20.98 27.66 1.27
N LEU A 245 -20.74 28.98 1.23
CA LEU A 245 -20.95 29.75 0.02
C LEU A 245 -19.84 29.46 -1.00
N PRO A 246 -20.18 29.39 -2.31
CA PRO A 246 -19.14 29.29 -3.33
C PRO A 246 -18.27 30.56 -3.30
N PRO A 247 -16.96 30.42 -3.66
CA PRO A 247 -16.12 31.59 -3.82
C PRO A 247 -16.75 32.54 -4.84
N THR A 248 -16.90 33.81 -4.47
CA THR A 248 -17.23 34.86 -5.45
C THR A 248 -15.99 35.06 -6.31
N GLY A 249 -16.05 34.66 -7.57
CA GLY A 249 -14.99 34.88 -8.58
C GLY A 249 -14.74 36.34 -8.86
#